data_6f50badbfcfe75a8f9bb4dcc1936c0c2
#
_entry.id   6f50badbfcfe75a8f9bb4dcc1936c0c2
#
_cell.length_a   1.000
_cell.length_b   1.000
_cell.length_c   1.000
_cell.angle_alpha   90.00
_cell.angle_beta   90.00
_cell.angle_gamma   90.00
#
_symmetry.space_group_name_H-M   'P 1'
#
loop_
_entity.id
_entity.type
_entity.pdbx_description
1 polymer ?
#
loop_
_entity_poly.entity_id
_entity_poly.type
_entity_poly.pdbx_seq_one_letter_code
_entity_poly.pdbx_strand_id
1 'polypeptide(L)'
;PSPEELSERMEMPEDKVRKVLKIAKEPISMETPIGDEDDTTLGDFIEDPLQSSPVDAATENNLTEATGDVLGSLTAREAKVLRMRFGIGMNTDHTLEEVGKQFDVTRERIRQIEAKALRKLRHPSRSAHLKGFLDE
;
A
#
# COMPACT_ATOMS: atom_id res chain seq x y z
N PRO A 1 -29.57 38.72 -3.77
CA PRO A 1 -30.81 38.38 -3.09
C PRO A 1 -30.57 38.12 -1.61
N SER A 2 -31.54 38.54 -0.77
CA SER A 2 -31.45 38.30 0.66
C SER A 2 -31.77 36.83 0.99
N PRO A 3 -31.38 36.34 2.18
CA PRO A 3 -31.77 34.99 2.61
C PRO A 3 -33.30 34.78 2.63
N GLU A 4 -34.03 35.83 2.88
CA GLU A 4 -35.50 35.82 2.89
C GLU A 4 -36.05 35.59 1.48
N GLU A 5 -35.54 36.32 0.47
CA GLU A 5 -35.94 36.17 -0.93
C GLU A 5 -35.57 34.79 -1.46
N LEU A 6 -34.42 34.25 -1.08
CA LEU A 6 -33.99 32.91 -1.43
C LEU A 6 -34.88 31.84 -0.81
N SER A 7 -35.31 32.06 0.45
CA SER A 7 -36.23 31.18 1.17
C SER A 7 -37.57 31.03 0.42
N GLU A 8 -38.13 32.14 -0.05
CA GLU A 8 -39.39 32.13 -0.80
C GLU A 8 -39.24 31.42 -2.16
N ARG A 9 -38.17 31.71 -2.89
CA ARG A 9 -37.97 31.13 -4.23
C ARG A 9 -37.60 29.65 -4.23
N MET A 10 -36.90 29.21 -3.19
CA MET A 10 -36.45 27.82 -3.07
C MET A 10 -37.39 26.94 -2.23
N GLU A 11 -38.45 27.52 -1.70
CA GLU A 11 -39.41 26.83 -0.81
C GLU A 11 -38.72 26.11 0.35
N MET A 12 -37.69 26.73 0.90
CA MET A 12 -36.89 26.22 2.04
C MET A 12 -37.00 27.17 3.25
N PRO A 13 -36.93 26.64 4.48
CA PRO A 13 -36.83 27.49 5.65
C PRO A 13 -35.60 28.40 5.62
N GLU A 14 -35.75 29.64 6.08
CA GLU A 14 -34.66 30.64 6.10
C GLU A 14 -33.40 30.13 6.83
N ASP A 15 -33.58 29.39 7.92
CA ASP A 15 -32.48 28.82 8.69
C ASP A 15 -31.62 27.85 7.85
N LYS A 16 -32.26 27.06 6.99
CA LYS A 16 -31.56 26.17 6.07
C LYS A 16 -30.79 26.96 4.99
N VAL A 17 -31.39 28.02 4.44
CA VAL A 17 -30.76 28.87 3.47
C VAL A 17 -29.49 29.51 4.05
N ARG A 18 -29.55 29.99 5.27
CA ARG A 18 -28.38 30.57 5.96
C ARG A 18 -27.27 29.55 6.19
N LYS A 19 -27.62 28.30 6.56
CA LYS A 19 -26.66 27.20 6.72
C LYS A 19 -25.97 26.85 5.41
N VAL A 20 -26.72 26.76 4.32
CA VAL A 20 -26.16 26.46 2.98
C VAL A 20 -25.21 27.57 2.52
N LEU A 21 -25.55 28.85 2.75
CA LEU A 21 -24.68 29.97 2.42
C LEU A 21 -23.35 29.96 3.20
N LYS A 22 -23.38 29.46 4.46
CA LYS A 22 -22.16 29.27 5.26
C LYS A 22 -21.29 28.14 4.74
N ILE A 23 -21.92 27.07 4.22
CA ILE A 23 -21.23 25.90 3.67
C ILE A 23 -20.69 26.18 2.28
N ALA A 24 -21.39 26.99 1.47
CA ALA A 24 -20.96 27.37 0.13
C ALA A 24 -19.75 28.30 0.17
N LYS A 25 -18.59 27.73 0.39
CA LYS A 25 -17.31 28.45 0.35
C LYS A 25 -16.72 28.32 -1.05
N GLU A 26 -16.15 29.41 -1.54
CA GLU A 26 -15.39 29.36 -2.79
C GLU A 26 -14.10 28.57 -2.58
N PRO A 27 -13.68 27.76 -3.58
CA PRO A 27 -12.39 27.08 -3.51
C PRO A 27 -11.26 28.10 -3.33
N ILE A 28 -10.35 27.83 -2.39
CA ILE A 28 -9.17 28.65 -2.14
C ILE A 28 -8.06 28.16 -3.06
N SER A 29 -7.37 29.08 -3.73
CA SER A 29 -6.23 28.73 -4.58
C SER A 29 -5.08 28.15 -3.74
N MET A 30 -4.44 27.11 -4.27
CA MET A 30 -3.24 26.51 -3.67
C MET A 30 -2.05 27.45 -3.66
N GLU A 31 -2.06 28.49 -4.50
CA GLU A 31 -1.04 29.51 -4.58
C GLU A 31 -1.22 30.64 -3.54
N THR A 32 -2.29 30.58 -2.74
CA THR A 32 -2.54 31.58 -1.70
C THR A 32 -1.38 31.62 -0.70
N PRO A 33 -0.72 32.76 -0.51
CA PRO A 33 0.38 32.88 0.45
C PRO A 33 -0.14 32.75 1.90
N ILE A 34 0.66 32.07 2.74
CA ILE A 34 0.35 31.91 4.17
C ILE A 34 1.34 32.75 4.98
N GLY A 35 0.81 33.61 5.83
CA GLY A 35 1.62 34.52 6.66
C GLY A 35 2.22 35.66 5.89
N ASP A 36 3.19 36.34 6.51
CA ASP A 36 3.85 37.53 5.96
C ASP A 36 5.04 37.17 5.05
N GLU A 37 5.37 35.90 4.90
CA GLU A 37 6.47 35.44 4.05
C GLU A 37 5.91 35.01 2.68
N ASP A 38 6.48 35.59 1.61
CA ASP A 38 6.07 35.36 0.23
C ASP A 38 6.44 33.93 -0.27
N ASP A 39 7.26 33.16 0.48
CA ASP A 39 7.84 31.91 0.03
C ASP A 39 6.96 30.66 0.38
N THR A 40 5.96 30.84 1.25
CA THR A 40 5.13 29.75 1.69
C THR A 40 3.70 29.88 1.17
N THR A 41 3.23 28.87 0.43
CA THR A 41 1.87 28.82 -0.12
C THR A 41 1.02 27.77 0.57
N LEU A 42 -0.29 27.85 0.40
CA LEU A 42 -1.23 26.84 0.94
C LEU A 42 -0.93 25.44 0.39
N GLY A 43 -0.50 25.34 -0.87
CA GLY A 43 -0.14 24.08 -1.51
C GLY A 43 1.00 23.33 -0.81
N ASP A 44 1.91 24.04 -0.14
CA ASP A 44 3.04 23.46 0.58
C ASP A 44 2.60 22.65 1.81
N PHE A 45 1.39 22.91 2.33
CA PHE A 45 0.83 22.20 3.47
C PHE A 45 -0.07 21.03 3.09
N ILE A 46 -0.33 20.82 1.79
CA ILE A 46 -1.18 19.75 1.31
C ILE A 46 -0.33 18.52 1.04
N GLU A 47 -0.61 17.45 1.78
CA GLU A 47 0.05 16.16 1.63
C GLU A 47 -0.56 15.38 0.46
N ASP A 48 0.28 14.71 -0.32
CA ASP A 48 -0.16 13.75 -1.33
C ASP A 48 -0.28 12.36 -0.69
N PRO A 49 -1.51 11.87 -0.43
CA PRO A 49 -1.70 10.57 0.21
C PRO A 49 -1.35 9.38 -0.70
N LEU A 50 -1.16 9.60 -2.00
CA LEU A 50 -0.81 8.56 -2.96
C LEU A 50 0.70 8.31 -3.03
N GLN A 51 1.52 9.26 -2.56
CA GLN A 51 2.97 9.08 -2.47
C GLN A 51 3.36 8.39 -1.17
N SER A 52 4.15 7.32 -1.29
CA SER A 52 4.75 6.68 -0.12
C SER A 52 5.85 7.58 0.45
N SER A 53 6.02 7.56 1.79
CA SER A 53 7.09 8.29 2.43
C SER A 53 8.46 7.68 2.05
N PRO A 54 9.56 8.47 2.07
CA PRO A 54 10.90 7.91 1.85
C PRO A 54 11.27 6.81 2.84
N VAL A 55 10.79 6.89 4.08
CA VAL A 55 11.01 5.87 5.11
C VAL A 55 10.30 4.57 4.74
N ASP A 56 9.03 4.64 4.31
CA ASP A 56 8.25 3.47 3.90
C ASP A 56 8.86 2.82 2.64
N ALA A 57 9.28 3.63 1.66
CA ALA A 57 9.95 3.14 0.47
C ALA A 57 11.27 2.44 0.80
N ALA A 58 12.07 2.99 1.70
CA ALA A 58 13.32 2.38 2.16
C ALA A 58 13.06 1.06 2.89
N THR A 59 12.02 0.99 3.73
CA THR A 59 11.63 -0.21 4.45
C THR A 59 11.20 -1.32 3.48
N GLU A 60 10.39 -1.00 2.46
CA GLU A 60 9.99 -1.93 1.42
C GLU A 60 11.18 -2.47 0.62
N ASN A 61 12.13 -1.61 0.26
CA ASN A 61 13.34 -2.01 -0.45
C ASN A 61 14.20 -2.94 0.40
N ASN A 62 14.36 -2.64 1.68
CA ASN A 62 15.12 -3.47 2.62
C ASN A 62 14.45 -4.84 2.81
N LEU A 63 13.11 -4.88 2.92
CA LEU A 63 12.37 -6.12 3.01
C LEU A 63 12.52 -6.97 1.75
N THR A 64 12.45 -6.37 0.57
CA THR A 64 12.63 -7.06 -0.70
C THR A 64 14.03 -7.66 -0.81
N GLU A 65 15.06 -6.92 -0.45
CA GLU A 65 16.44 -7.38 -0.45
C GLU A 65 16.64 -8.53 0.55
N ALA A 66 16.17 -8.37 1.79
CA ALA A 66 16.25 -9.41 2.82
C ALA A 66 15.51 -10.69 2.40
N THR A 67 14.35 -10.56 1.77
CA THR A 67 13.59 -11.70 1.23
C THR A 67 14.37 -12.40 0.12
N GLY A 68 14.99 -11.65 -0.79
CA GLY A 68 15.84 -12.18 -1.84
C GLY A 68 17.03 -12.98 -1.28
N ASP A 69 17.69 -12.45 -0.26
CA ASP A 69 18.84 -13.10 0.39
C ASP A 69 18.43 -14.42 1.06
N VAL A 70 17.31 -14.40 1.79
CA VAL A 70 16.77 -15.59 2.47
C VAL A 70 16.37 -16.66 1.46
N LEU A 71 15.70 -16.30 0.37
CA LEU A 71 15.34 -17.22 -0.71
C LEU A 71 16.58 -17.76 -1.43
N GLY A 72 17.63 -16.95 -1.54
CA GLY A 72 18.92 -17.38 -2.11
C GLY A 72 19.62 -18.48 -1.32
N SER A 73 19.28 -18.65 -0.04
CA SER A 73 19.82 -19.71 0.80
C SER A 73 19.16 -21.08 0.56
N LEU A 74 18.04 -21.11 -0.15
CA LEU A 74 17.34 -22.34 -0.54
C LEU A 74 17.88 -22.89 -1.85
N THR A 75 17.51 -24.15 -2.17
CA THR A 75 17.80 -24.67 -3.52
C THR A 75 17.03 -23.86 -4.56
N ALA A 76 17.54 -23.80 -5.79
CA ALA A 76 16.91 -23.08 -6.88
C ALA A 76 15.44 -23.50 -7.10
N ARG A 77 15.16 -24.79 -6.96
CA ARG A 77 13.82 -25.36 -7.12
C ARG A 77 12.88 -24.92 -5.99
N GLU A 78 13.34 -25.00 -4.75
CA GLU A 78 12.57 -24.57 -3.57
C GLU A 78 12.26 -23.05 -3.64
N ALA A 79 13.26 -22.24 -3.95
CA ALA A 79 13.10 -20.80 -4.10
C ALA A 79 12.09 -20.47 -5.21
N LYS A 80 12.16 -21.12 -6.36
CA LYS A 80 11.25 -20.90 -7.48
C LYS A 80 9.80 -21.29 -7.13
N VAL A 81 9.61 -22.41 -6.42
CA VAL A 81 8.28 -22.83 -5.94
C VAL A 81 7.69 -21.77 -5.01
N LEU A 82 8.44 -21.28 -4.03
CA LEU A 82 7.97 -20.25 -3.11
C LEU A 82 7.67 -18.92 -3.84
N ARG A 83 8.52 -18.51 -4.76
CA ARG A 83 8.27 -17.30 -5.55
C ARG A 83 6.97 -17.37 -6.32
N MET A 84 6.69 -18.50 -6.96
CA MET A 84 5.44 -18.71 -7.70
C MET A 84 4.23 -18.79 -6.78
N ARG A 85 4.32 -19.49 -5.66
CA ARG A 85 3.20 -19.64 -4.71
C ARG A 85 2.79 -18.34 -4.07
N PHE A 86 3.73 -17.48 -3.73
CA PHE A 86 3.47 -16.21 -3.04
C PHE A 86 3.55 -14.99 -3.95
N GLY A 87 3.80 -15.18 -5.24
CA GLY A 87 3.88 -14.09 -6.20
C GLY A 87 5.09 -13.18 -6.03
N ILE A 88 6.17 -13.66 -5.40
CA ILE A 88 7.37 -12.86 -5.15
C ILE A 88 8.11 -12.59 -6.46
N GLY A 89 8.22 -11.31 -6.83
CA GLY A 89 8.82 -10.90 -8.10
C GLY A 89 7.96 -11.20 -9.32
N MET A 90 6.68 -11.51 -9.12
CA MET A 90 5.70 -11.82 -10.17
C MET A 90 4.45 -10.95 -9.99
N ASN A 91 3.60 -10.89 -11.02
CA ASN A 91 2.38 -10.10 -10.99
C ASN A 91 1.27 -10.72 -10.13
N THR A 92 1.24 -12.05 -10.02
CA THR A 92 0.23 -12.79 -9.25
C THR A 92 0.85 -13.99 -8.54
N ASP A 93 0.16 -14.47 -7.52
CA ASP A 93 0.43 -15.77 -6.92
C ASP A 93 -0.12 -16.90 -7.79
N HIS A 94 0.34 -18.11 -7.56
CA HIS A 94 -0.05 -19.31 -8.31
C HIS A 94 -0.54 -20.39 -7.37
N THR A 95 -1.50 -21.19 -7.85
CA THR A 95 -2.01 -22.35 -7.10
C THR A 95 -1.00 -23.50 -7.15
N LEU A 96 -1.15 -24.46 -6.23
CA LEU A 96 -0.31 -25.67 -6.23
C LEU A 96 -0.40 -26.44 -7.55
N GLU A 97 -1.57 -26.45 -8.18
CA GLU A 97 -1.78 -27.12 -9.47
C GLU A 97 -1.04 -26.42 -10.61
N GLU A 98 -1.09 -25.10 -10.64
CA GLU A 98 -0.38 -24.29 -11.65
C GLU A 98 1.14 -24.44 -11.52
N VAL A 99 1.66 -24.41 -10.30
CA VAL A 99 3.09 -24.64 -10.05
C VAL A 99 3.47 -26.07 -10.42
N GLY A 100 2.62 -27.05 -10.11
CA GLY A 100 2.83 -28.46 -10.49
C GLY A 100 2.95 -28.63 -12.00
N LYS A 101 2.10 -27.95 -12.77
CA LYS A 101 2.16 -27.97 -14.24
C LYS A 101 3.47 -27.37 -14.76
N GLN A 102 3.94 -26.28 -14.16
CA GLN A 102 5.21 -25.63 -14.55
C GLN A 102 6.42 -26.55 -14.36
N PHE A 103 6.43 -27.36 -13.30
CA PHE A 103 7.54 -28.25 -12.97
C PHE A 103 7.33 -29.71 -13.42
N ASP A 104 6.21 -29.97 -14.07
CA ASP A 104 5.81 -31.32 -14.51
C ASP A 104 5.81 -32.32 -13.35
N VAL A 105 5.23 -31.93 -12.23
CA VAL A 105 5.07 -32.74 -11.01
C VAL A 105 3.64 -32.60 -10.47
N THR A 106 3.28 -33.52 -9.56
CA THR A 106 1.95 -33.50 -8.94
C THR A 106 1.80 -32.36 -7.94
N ARG A 107 0.55 -31.94 -7.72
CA ARG A 107 0.18 -30.98 -6.68
C ARG A 107 0.75 -31.34 -5.31
N GLU A 108 0.64 -32.63 -4.93
CA GLU A 108 1.13 -33.13 -3.65
C GLU A 108 2.66 -32.96 -3.54
N ARG A 109 3.37 -33.19 -4.62
CA ARG A 109 4.83 -33.00 -4.63
C ARG A 109 5.20 -31.54 -4.43
N ILE A 110 4.47 -30.62 -5.04
CA ILE A 110 4.68 -29.17 -4.83
C ILE A 110 4.38 -28.80 -3.38
N ARG A 111 3.29 -29.32 -2.80
CA ARG A 111 2.96 -29.10 -1.39
C ARG A 111 4.10 -29.54 -0.47
N GLN A 112 4.68 -30.70 -0.73
CA GLN A 112 5.83 -31.24 0.03
C GLN A 112 7.06 -30.33 -0.10
N ILE A 113 7.36 -29.88 -1.32
CA ILE A 113 8.50 -28.95 -1.58
C ILE A 113 8.29 -27.64 -0.84
N GLU A 114 7.10 -27.07 -0.92
CA GLU A 114 6.72 -25.84 -0.21
C GLU A 114 6.88 -26.00 1.31
N ALA A 115 6.32 -27.08 1.88
CA ALA A 115 6.43 -27.34 3.31
C ALA A 115 7.87 -27.51 3.78
N LYS A 116 8.70 -28.20 3.01
CA LYS A 116 10.13 -28.36 3.29
C LYS A 116 10.88 -27.03 3.23
N ALA A 117 10.60 -26.23 2.21
CA ALA A 117 11.22 -24.92 2.04
C ALA A 117 10.84 -23.97 3.19
N LEU A 118 9.56 -23.92 3.57
CA LEU A 118 9.10 -23.10 4.69
C LEU A 118 9.70 -23.56 6.02
N ARG A 119 9.86 -24.84 6.21
CA ARG A 119 10.54 -25.40 7.41
C ARG A 119 11.98 -24.94 7.48
N LYS A 120 12.71 -24.94 6.36
CA LYS A 120 14.08 -24.42 6.30
C LYS A 120 14.13 -22.92 6.63
N LEU A 121 13.16 -22.14 6.14
CA LEU A 121 13.09 -20.70 6.41
C LEU A 121 12.75 -20.38 7.87
N ARG A 122 12.06 -21.26 8.59
CA ARG A 122 11.76 -21.10 10.01
C ARG A 122 12.99 -21.27 10.92
N HIS A 123 14.07 -21.82 10.39
CA HIS A 123 15.29 -21.98 11.17
C HIS A 123 15.81 -20.59 11.62
N PRO A 124 16.24 -20.42 12.90
CA PRO A 124 16.65 -19.11 13.42
C PRO A 124 17.71 -18.38 12.60
N SER A 125 18.64 -19.12 11.98
CA SER A 125 19.69 -18.53 11.15
C SER A 125 19.16 -17.78 9.92
N ARG A 126 17.97 -18.16 9.43
CA ARG A 126 17.32 -17.52 8.28
C ARG A 126 16.18 -16.58 8.69
N SER A 127 15.36 -17.00 9.66
CA SER A 127 14.21 -16.20 10.10
C SER A 127 14.64 -14.90 10.82
N ALA A 128 15.83 -14.87 11.40
CA ALA A 128 16.35 -13.66 12.05
C ALA A 128 16.43 -12.44 11.11
N HIS A 129 16.73 -12.66 9.84
CA HIS A 129 16.80 -11.58 8.84
C HIS A 129 15.46 -10.92 8.55
N LEU A 130 14.35 -11.66 8.70
CA LEU A 130 13.00 -11.18 8.39
C LEU A 130 12.19 -10.82 9.63
N LYS A 131 12.62 -11.28 10.79
CA LYS A 131 11.86 -11.12 12.04
C LYS A 131 11.64 -9.66 12.43
N GLY A 132 12.60 -8.78 12.18
CA GLY A 132 12.49 -7.36 12.47
C GLY A 132 11.39 -6.66 11.66
N PHE A 133 10.96 -7.21 10.54
CA PHE A 133 9.88 -6.65 9.71
C PHE A 133 8.48 -7.06 10.18
N LEU A 134 8.38 -8.04 11.06
CA LEU A 134 7.11 -8.52 11.62
C LEU A 134 6.68 -7.80 12.89
N ASP A 135 7.62 -7.18 13.59
CA ASP A 135 7.41 -6.57 14.92
C ASP A 135 6.90 -5.11 14.82
N GLU A 136 6.31 -4.72 13.70
CA GLU A 136 5.68 -3.42 13.55
C GLU A 136 4.23 -3.40 14.02
#